data_cb5a1d874a2a984d0dd07bbbef86d9f9
#
_entry.id   cb5a1d874a2a984d0dd07bbbef86d9f9
#
_cell.length_a   1.000
_cell.length_b   1.000
_cell.length_c   1.000
_cell.angle_alpha   90.00
_cell.angle_beta   90.00
_cell.angle_gamma   90.00
#
_symmetry.space_group_name_H-M   'P 1'
#
loop_
_entity.id
_entity.type
_entity.pdbx_description
1 polymer ?
#
loop_
_entity_poly.entity_id
_entity_poly.type
_entity_poly.pdbx_seq_one_letter_code
_entity_poly.pdbx_strand_id
1 'polypeptide(L)'
;MVRGRALPAVVLVGIAVLAACTATPGREPPPQVPGSDPQRGAQLIEQLGCGSCHVVPGVRGADGLVGPPLIHWSRRGFIAGELPNNATNLIRWLMDPQSVEPGTDMPNLHVSQAQARDIAAYLFGIQ
;
A
#
# COMPACT_ATOMS: atom_id res chain seq x y z
N MET A 1 -32.52 28.76 -75.33
CA MET A 1 -31.77 29.45 -74.28
C MET A 1 -32.28 28.99 -72.92
N VAL A 2 -31.63 28.07 -72.28
CA VAL A 2 -31.97 27.58 -70.93
C VAL A 2 -30.71 27.71 -70.08
N ARG A 3 -30.76 28.65 -69.16
CA ARG A 3 -29.66 28.91 -68.22
C ARG A 3 -29.69 27.87 -67.07
N GLY A 4 -28.69 26.99 -67.07
CA GLY A 4 -28.44 26.09 -65.93
C GLY A 4 -27.96 26.87 -64.72
N ARG A 5 -28.68 26.71 -63.60
CA ARG A 5 -28.25 27.22 -62.27
C ARG A 5 -27.44 26.10 -61.62
N ALA A 6 -26.15 26.36 -61.44
CA ALA A 6 -25.30 25.50 -60.60
C ALA A 6 -25.61 25.76 -59.12
N LEU A 7 -25.93 24.68 -58.38
CA LEU A 7 -26.06 24.70 -56.93
C LEU A 7 -24.67 24.50 -56.31
N PRO A 8 -24.28 25.28 -55.31
CA PRO A 8 -23.03 25.03 -54.61
C PRO A 8 -23.16 23.84 -53.70
N ALA A 9 -22.25 22.92 -53.85
CA ALA A 9 -22.09 21.80 -52.91
C ALA A 9 -21.56 22.31 -51.56
N VAL A 10 -22.41 22.22 -50.53
CA VAL A 10 -21.99 22.47 -49.13
C VAL A 10 -21.24 21.24 -48.63
N VAL A 11 -19.94 21.37 -48.50
CA VAL A 11 -19.09 20.37 -47.87
C VAL A 11 -19.20 20.56 -46.34
N LEU A 12 -19.97 19.68 -45.69
CA LEU A 12 -20.01 19.58 -44.26
C LEU A 12 -18.73 18.87 -43.77
N VAL A 13 -17.76 19.63 -43.30
CA VAL A 13 -16.59 19.13 -42.59
C VAL A 13 -17.02 18.74 -41.18
N GLY A 14 -17.26 17.45 -40.97
CA GLY A 14 -17.52 16.89 -39.64
C GLY A 14 -16.24 16.96 -38.79
N ILE A 15 -16.19 17.84 -37.81
CA ILE A 15 -15.13 17.85 -36.79
C ILE A 15 -15.42 16.70 -35.83
N ALA A 16 -14.71 15.60 -35.99
CA ALA A 16 -14.68 14.52 -35.00
C ALA A 16 -13.87 15.01 -33.78
N VAL A 17 -14.56 15.40 -32.73
CA VAL A 17 -13.93 15.69 -31.42
C VAL A 17 -13.57 14.33 -30.81
N LEU A 18 -12.32 13.91 -30.96
CA LEU A 18 -11.72 12.82 -30.19
C LEU A 18 -11.62 13.29 -28.73
N ALA A 19 -12.59 12.89 -27.91
CA ALA A 19 -12.47 12.99 -26.46
C ALA A 19 -11.31 12.08 -26.03
N ALA A 20 -10.11 12.64 -25.91
CA ALA A 20 -9.00 12.01 -25.26
C ALA A 20 -9.39 11.83 -23.79
N CYS A 21 -9.74 10.60 -23.39
CA CYS A 21 -9.79 10.22 -21.99
C CYS A 21 -8.37 10.36 -21.42
N THR A 22 -8.03 11.53 -20.92
CA THR A 22 -6.86 11.71 -20.07
C THR A 22 -7.16 10.95 -18.80
N ALA A 23 -6.65 9.71 -18.69
CA ALA A 23 -6.60 9.02 -17.43
C ALA A 23 -5.85 9.92 -16.45
N THR A 24 -6.55 10.51 -15.50
CA THR A 24 -5.94 11.21 -14.38
C THR A 24 -5.02 10.19 -13.72
N PRO A 25 -3.69 10.44 -13.60
CA PRO A 25 -2.84 9.51 -12.87
C PRO A 25 -3.49 9.31 -11.52
N GLY A 26 -3.80 8.03 -11.22
CA GLY A 26 -4.54 7.66 -10.01
C GLY A 26 -3.85 8.31 -8.82
N ARG A 27 -4.56 9.17 -8.11
CA ARG A 27 -4.05 9.77 -6.88
C ARG A 27 -3.74 8.60 -5.95
N GLU A 28 -2.47 8.42 -5.65
CA GLU A 28 -2.05 7.43 -4.67
C GLU A 28 -2.84 7.67 -3.37
N PRO A 29 -3.47 6.64 -2.78
CA PRO A 29 -4.21 6.82 -1.55
C PRO A 29 -3.29 7.43 -0.49
N PRO A 30 -3.80 8.33 0.37
CA PRO A 30 -2.98 8.96 1.39
C PRO A 30 -2.30 7.90 2.25
N PRO A 31 -1.03 8.10 2.65
CA PRO A 31 -0.31 7.14 3.45
C PRO A 31 -1.08 6.84 4.74
N GLN A 32 -1.24 5.57 5.06
CA GLN A 32 -1.95 5.11 6.27
C GLN A 32 -1.29 5.60 7.57
N VAL A 33 0.00 5.92 7.49
CA VAL A 33 0.81 6.44 8.60
C VAL A 33 1.51 7.73 8.16
N PRO A 34 0.83 8.88 8.23
CA PRO A 34 1.40 10.16 7.80
C PRO A 34 2.68 10.52 8.57
N GLY A 35 3.68 11.07 7.87
CA GLY A 35 4.93 11.53 8.48
C GLY A 35 5.88 10.39 8.89
N SER A 36 5.67 9.18 8.40
CA SER A 36 6.55 8.03 8.59
C SER A 36 7.36 7.75 7.32
N ASP A 37 8.48 7.05 7.48
CA ASP A 37 9.42 6.70 6.40
C ASP A 37 9.34 5.20 6.10
N PRO A 38 8.66 4.77 5.02
CA PRO A 38 8.56 3.36 4.67
C PRO A 38 9.90 2.74 4.26
N GLN A 39 10.86 3.50 3.70
CA GLN A 39 12.19 3.00 3.37
C GLN A 39 12.96 2.65 4.65
N ARG A 40 12.88 3.51 5.67
CA ARG A 40 13.42 3.20 6.99
C ARG A 40 12.69 2.04 7.64
N GLY A 41 11.39 1.90 7.41
CA GLY A 41 10.59 0.75 7.84
C GLY A 41 11.13 -0.57 7.29
N ALA A 42 11.45 -0.64 6.00
CA ALA A 42 12.06 -1.82 5.38
C ALA A 42 13.42 -2.18 6.00
N GLN A 43 14.26 -1.17 6.23
CA GLN A 43 15.57 -1.35 6.89
C GLN A 43 15.41 -1.87 8.33
N LEU A 44 14.45 -1.35 9.08
CA LEU A 44 14.16 -1.80 10.44
C LEU A 44 13.67 -3.24 10.47
N ILE A 45 12.83 -3.66 9.53
CA ILE A 45 12.37 -5.04 9.39
C ILE A 45 13.56 -5.98 9.18
N GLU A 46 14.54 -5.61 8.34
CA GLU A 46 15.78 -6.36 8.14
C GLU A 46 16.64 -6.39 9.42
N GLN A 47 16.90 -5.23 10.02
CA GLN A 47 17.77 -5.08 11.20
C GLN A 47 17.23 -5.78 12.46
N LEU A 48 15.92 -5.74 12.66
CA LEU A 48 15.24 -6.36 13.79
C LEU A 48 15.01 -7.86 13.59
N GLY A 49 15.37 -8.40 12.43
CA GLY A 49 15.27 -9.83 12.15
C GLY A 49 13.84 -10.34 11.95
N CYS A 50 12.89 -9.49 11.61
CA CYS A 50 11.49 -9.89 11.35
C CYS A 50 11.41 -10.98 10.26
N GLY A 51 12.32 -10.93 9.29
CA GLY A 51 12.44 -11.89 8.20
C GLY A 51 12.80 -13.32 8.63
N SER A 52 13.32 -13.53 9.84
CA SER A 52 13.61 -14.87 10.34
C SER A 52 12.35 -15.70 10.59
N CYS A 53 11.23 -15.01 10.85
CA CYS A 53 9.93 -15.64 11.08
C CYS A 53 8.92 -15.37 9.96
N HIS A 54 9.01 -14.22 9.30
CA HIS A 54 8.01 -13.79 8.32
C HIS A 54 8.57 -13.67 6.91
N VAL A 55 7.75 -14.01 5.92
CA VAL A 55 7.97 -13.57 4.54
C VAL A 55 7.55 -12.11 4.43
N VAL A 56 8.48 -11.23 4.05
CA VAL A 56 8.20 -9.80 3.84
C VAL A 56 8.67 -9.37 2.45
N PRO A 57 7.76 -9.10 1.50
CA PRO A 57 8.12 -8.68 0.16
C PRO A 57 9.04 -7.45 0.17
N GLY A 58 10.08 -7.46 -0.68
CA GLY A 58 11.00 -6.33 -0.83
C GLY A 58 12.05 -6.18 0.27
N VAL A 59 12.04 -7.02 1.30
CA VAL A 59 13.06 -7.07 2.35
C VAL A 59 13.97 -8.27 2.13
N ARG A 60 15.28 -8.03 2.06
CA ARG A 60 16.27 -9.09 1.80
C ARG A 60 16.32 -10.10 2.95
N GLY A 61 16.30 -11.39 2.60
CA GLY A 61 16.37 -12.48 3.59
C GLY A 61 15.12 -12.61 4.47
N ALA A 62 14.03 -11.93 4.11
CA ALA A 62 12.77 -12.07 4.83
C ALA A 62 11.90 -13.16 4.19
N ASP A 63 12.25 -14.41 4.44
CA ASP A 63 11.64 -15.61 3.87
C ASP A 63 11.27 -16.66 4.95
N GLY A 64 11.21 -16.26 6.21
CA GLY A 64 10.84 -17.09 7.34
C GLY A 64 9.40 -17.61 7.25
N LEU A 65 9.20 -18.85 7.71
CA LEU A 65 7.91 -19.56 7.63
C LEU A 65 7.31 -19.89 9.02
N VAL A 66 7.87 -19.32 10.07
CA VAL A 66 7.38 -19.52 11.45
C VAL A 66 6.12 -18.69 11.69
N GLY A 67 6.18 -17.42 11.32
CA GLY A 67 5.04 -16.52 11.38
C GLY A 67 4.26 -16.45 10.06
N PRO A 68 3.06 -15.88 10.06
CA PRO A 68 2.31 -15.69 8.82
C PRO A 68 3.05 -14.75 7.86
N PRO A 69 3.02 -15.01 6.53
CA PRO A 69 3.64 -14.13 5.56
C PRO A 69 2.99 -12.73 5.60
N LEU A 70 3.78 -11.65 5.59
CA LEU A 70 3.29 -10.28 5.67
C LEU A 70 2.95 -9.67 4.29
N ILE A 71 2.65 -10.49 3.31
CA ILE A 71 2.18 -10.09 1.98
C ILE A 71 0.77 -9.50 2.05
N HIS A 72 0.47 -8.55 1.15
CA HIS A 72 -0.86 -7.91 1.06
C HIS A 72 -1.40 -7.42 2.41
N TRP A 73 -0.53 -6.87 3.24
CA TRP A 73 -0.87 -6.48 4.61
C TRP A 73 -2.11 -5.60 4.70
N SER A 74 -2.23 -4.62 3.81
CA SER A 74 -3.35 -3.67 3.78
C SER A 74 -4.72 -4.32 3.54
N ARG A 75 -4.77 -5.55 3.04
CA ARG A 75 -6.00 -6.29 2.76
C ARG A 75 -6.46 -7.17 3.92
N ARG A 76 -5.68 -7.27 4.99
CA ARG A 76 -6.04 -8.08 6.15
C ARG A 76 -7.09 -7.38 6.99
N GLY A 77 -8.04 -8.13 7.51
CA GLY A 77 -9.07 -7.62 8.42
C GLY A 77 -8.57 -7.44 9.85
N PHE A 78 -7.65 -8.33 10.29
CA PHE A 78 -7.21 -8.41 11.68
C PHE A 78 -5.70 -8.57 11.82
N ILE A 79 -5.19 -8.13 12.97
CA ILE A 79 -3.83 -8.33 13.47
C ILE A 79 -3.93 -9.37 14.59
N ALA A 80 -3.13 -10.45 14.49
CA ALA A 80 -3.10 -11.56 15.46
C ALA A 80 -4.48 -12.23 15.74
N GLY A 81 -5.48 -11.97 14.92
CA GLY A 81 -6.86 -12.41 15.20
C GLY A 81 -7.63 -11.51 16.17
N GLU A 82 -6.96 -10.61 16.89
CA GLU A 82 -7.49 -9.84 18.02
C GLU A 82 -7.89 -8.40 17.65
N LEU A 83 -7.05 -7.68 16.92
CA LEU A 83 -7.27 -6.26 16.65
C LEU A 83 -7.66 -6.01 15.19
N PRO A 84 -8.63 -5.12 14.91
CA PRO A 84 -8.86 -4.62 13.56
C PRO A 84 -7.58 -4.07 12.94
N ASN A 85 -7.30 -4.44 11.67
CA ASN A 85 -6.08 -4.00 10.99
C ASN A 85 -6.17 -2.53 10.58
N ASN A 86 -5.52 -1.68 11.34
CA ASN A 86 -5.29 -0.27 11.07
C ASN A 86 -3.93 0.16 11.63
N ALA A 87 -3.47 1.35 11.25
CA ALA A 87 -2.15 1.84 11.62
C ALA A 87 -1.94 1.92 13.15
N THR A 88 -2.91 2.40 13.90
CA THR A 88 -2.82 2.53 15.35
C THR A 88 -2.64 1.18 16.03
N ASN A 89 -3.44 0.21 15.63
CA ASN A 89 -3.38 -1.14 16.18
C ASN A 89 -2.10 -1.88 15.77
N LEU A 90 -1.64 -1.68 14.53
CA LEU A 90 -0.37 -2.28 14.09
C LEU A 90 0.81 -1.71 14.87
N ILE A 91 0.86 -0.40 15.09
CA ILE A 91 1.89 0.23 15.91
C ILE A 91 1.87 -0.33 17.33
N ARG A 92 0.69 -0.45 17.95
CA ARG A 92 0.54 -1.06 19.28
C ARG A 92 1.07 -2.51 19.30
N TRP A 93 0.69 -3.32 18.32
CA TRP A 93 1.13 -4.70 18.17
C TRP A 93 2.65 -4.80 18.04
N LEU A 94 3.27 -3.98 17.19
CA LEU A 94 4.73 -3.98 16.98
C LEU A 94 5.51 -3.57 18.24
N MET A 95 4.96 -2.68 19.06
CA MET A 95 5.62 -2.23 20.28
C MET A 95 5.55 -3.25 21.41
N ASP A 96 4.42 -3.93 21.57
CA ASP A 96 4.21 -4.90 22.63
C ASP A 96 3.18 -5.97 22.23
N PRO A 97 3.62 -7.02 21.50
CA PRO A 97 2.75 -8.10 21.06
C PRO A 97 2.07 -8.83 22.23
N GLN A 98 2.79 -9.03 23.35
CA GLN A 98 2.28 -9.77 24.50
C GLN A 98 1.15 -9.03 25.23
N SER A 99 1.09 -7.69 25.14
CA SER A 99 -0.02 -6.91 25.72
C SER A 99 -1.32 -7.04 24.89
N VAL A 100 -1.21 -7.47 23.65
CA VAL A 100 -2.36 -7.66 22.75
C VAL A 100 -2.82 -9.11 22.77
N GLU A 101 -1.89 -10.04 22.62
CA GLU A 101 -2.16 -11.48 22.66
C GLU A 101 -1.16 -12.15 23.61
N PRO A 102 -1.54 -12.33 24.88
CA PRO A 102 -0.69 -13.02 25.84
C PRO A 102 -0.38 -14.46 25.40
N GLY A 103 0.91 -14.78 25.34
CA GLY A 103 1.38 -16.11 24.89
C GLY A 103 1.63 -16.23 23.39
N THR A 104 1.52 -15.14 22.64
CA THR A 104 1.93 -15.13 21.22
C THR A 104 3.42 -15.48 21.07
N ASP A 105 3.75 -16.23 20.01
CA ASP A 105 5.14 -16.56 19.67
C ASP A 105 5.93 -15.37 19.11
N MET A 106 5.26 -14.27 18.76
CA MET A 106 5.93 -13.05 18.30
C MET A 106 6.66 -12.38 19.48
N PRO A 107 8.00 -12.29 19.45
CA PRO A 107 8.75 -11.73 20.57
C PRO A 107 8.56 -10.21 20.67
N ASN A 108 8.67 -9.67 21.89
CA ASN A 108 8.80 -8.23 22.07
C ASN A 108 10.23 -7.80 21.70
N LEU A 109 10.37 -7.11 20.57
CA LEU A 109 11.65 -6.61 20.07
C LEU A 109 11.99 -5.21 20.60
N HIS A 110 11.23 -4.70 21.55
CA HIS A 110 11.39 -3.35 22.14
C HIS A 110 11.41 -2.23 21.08
N VAL A 111 10.54 -2.37 20.09
CA VAL A 111 10.39 -1.39 18.99
C VAL A 111 9.83 -0.09 19.57
N SER A 112 10.52 1.02 19.35
CA SER A 112 10.01 2.33 19.74
C SER A 112 8.82 2.74 18.88
N GLN A 113 8.01 3.68 19.38
CA GLN A 113 6.85 4.18 18.63
C GLN A 113 7.23 4.73 17.24
N ALA A 114 8.36 5.45 17.15
CA ALA A 114 8.84 5.97 15.86
C ALA A 114 9.20 4.86 14.88
N GLN A 115 9.91 3.84 15.34
CA GLN A 115 10.26 2.67 14.54
C GLN A 115 9.00 1.88 14.13
N ALA A 116 8.07 1.67 15.05
CA ALA A 116 6.80 0.99 14.75
C ALA A 116 5.98 1.73 13.69
N ARG A 117 5.99 3.05 13.69
CA ARG A 117 5.34 3.88 12.67
C ARG A 117 5.95 3.67 11.29
N ASP A 118 7.27 3.64 11.19
CA ASP A 118 7.96 3.43 9.91
C ASP A 118 7.74 2.01 9.38
N ILE A 119 7.82 1.01 10.25
CA ILE A 119 7.51 -0.39 9.91
C ILE A 119 6.06 -0.51 9.42
N ALA A 120 5.10 0.11 10.14
CA ALA A 120 3.70 0.10 9.75
C ALA A 120 3.49 0.77 8.38
N ALA A 121 4.17 1.90 8.11
CA ALA A 121 4.09 2.59 6.82
C ALA A 121 4.58 1.68 5.68
N TYR A 122 5.67 0.94 5.88
CA TYR A 122 6.15 -0.04 4.91
C TYR A 122 5.12 -1.14 4.66
N LEU A 123 4.63 -1.77 5.72
CA LEU A 123 3.69 -2.90 5.60
C LEU A 123 2.38 -2.51 4.92
N PHE A 124 1.84 -1.32 5.20
CA PHE A 124 0.63 -0.83 4.50
C PHE A 124 0.90 -0.44 3.04
N GLY A 125 2.15 -0.16 2.67
CA GLY A 125 2.54 0.19 1.30
C GLY A 125 2.84 -1.00 0.39
N ILE A 126 3.16 -2.18 0.94
CA ILE A 126 3.45 -3.38 0.14
C ILE A 126 2.17 -4.09 -0.30
N GLN A 127 2.18 -4.57 -1.54
CA GLN A 127 1.04 -5.26 -2.17
C GLN A 127 1.29 -6.75 -2.34
#